data_0fd18f194b695e651c95530b711e680c
#
_entry.id   0fd18f194b695e651c95530b711e680c
#
_cell.length_a   1.000
_cell.length_b   1.000
_cell.length_c   1.000
_cell.angle_alpha   90.00
_cell.angle_beta   90.00
_cell.angle_gamma   90.00
#
_symmetry.space_group_name_H-M   'P 1'
#
loop_
_entity.id
_entity.type
_entity.pdbx_description
1 polymer ?
#
loop_
_entity_poly.entity_id
_entity_poly.type
_entity_poly.pdbx_seq_one_letter_code
_entity_poly.pdbx_strand_id
1 'polypeptide(L)'
;MHRPGLQLLLVVSLLAFAAANGALYGGLLVGEHAINVQKVSASSRGAAPPGRGVADPNTAQNPAAMVANRAEIDDSRDLPGRFVPTQGRQHLSPYPLNARVPFCDPDRIANDCYASNPPTSGLHLPVQGIVQLPDGHKLKVPPDPDIYDFAIPREVVPHIEEHAGVYIGYNCSSDSCRASVERLKDLVAQENSLGARVIMSPDPDLDDDMIGMAAWTRVDDFEAGDYTDAQARDFIKAHSCRFDPERFCTAPTIN
;
A
#
# COMPACT_ATOMS: atom_id res chain seq x y z
N MET A 1 -60.10 -9.21 39.52
CA MET A 1 -60.58 -10.04 38.40
C MET A 1 -59.40 -10.34 37.47
N HIS A 2 -58.85 -11.52 37.61
CA HIS A 2 -57.74 -12.05 36.84
C HIS A 2 -58.25 -12.54 35.47
N ARG A 3 -57.54 -12.20 34.38
CA ARG A 3 -57.60 -12.97 33.13
C ARG A 3 -56.20 -13.42 32.77
N PRO A 4 -55.92 -14.72 32.90
CA PRO A 4 -54.74 -15.32 32.25
C PRO A 4 -55.14 -15.83 30.87
N GLY A 5 -54.21 -15.80 29.93
CA GLY A 5 -54.31 -16.58 28.69
C GLY A 5 -54.09 -15.76 27.43
N LEU A 6 -52.86 -15.71 26.99
CA LEU A 6 -52.46 -15.81 25.59
C LEU A 6 -50.91 -15.75 25.47
N GLN A 7 -50.25 -16.77 25.98
CA GLN A 7 -48.85 -17.04 25.64
C GLN A 7 -48.73 -18.55 25.45
N LEU A 8 -49.09 -19.06 24.29
CA LEU A 8 -48.64 -20.37 23.81
C LEU A 8 -49.17 -20.62 22.42
N LEU A 9 -48.52 -20.03 21.39
CA LEU A 9 -48.74 -20.45 19.99
C LEU A 9 -47.78 -19.70 19.06
N LEU A 10 -46.46 -19.84 19.23
CA LEU A 10 -45.48 -19.35 18.27
C LEU A 10 -44.11 -20.07 18.37
N VAL A 11 -44.13 -21.40 18.60
CA VAL A 11 -42.90 -22.22 18.57
C VAL A 11 -43.12 -23.56 17.86
N VAL A 12 -43.87 -23.60 16.80
CA VAL A 12 -43.94 -24.80 15.94
C VAL A 12 -44.15 -24.38 14.48
N SER A 13 -43.20 -23.67 13.89
CA SER A 13 -43.16 -23.45 12.42
C SER A 13 -41.75 -23.16 11.88
N LEU A 14 -40.71 -23.73 12.45
CA LEU A 14 -39.33 -23.53 12.01
C LEU A 14 -38.54 -24.84 11.87
N LEU A 15 -39.23 -25.97 11.60
CA LEU A 15 -38.57 -27.28 11.42
C LEU A 15 -39.08 -28.08 10.21
N ALA A 16 -39.51 -27.42 9.15
CA ALA A 16 -39.95 -28.12 7.92
C ALA A 16 -39.50 -27.44 6.61
N PHE A 17 -38.28 -26.89 6.56
CA PHE A 17 -37.70 -26.38 5.29
C PHE A 17 -36.26 -26.81 5.05
N ALA A 18 -35.81 -27.91 5.58
CA ALA A 18 -34.47 -28.43 5.44
C ALA A 18 -34.39 -29.82 4.80
N ALA A 19 -35.30 -30.18 3.88
CA ALA A 19 -35.24 -31.49 3.24
C ALA A 19 -35.79 -31.53 1.82
N ALA A 20 -35.62 -30.49 1.00
CA ALA A 20 -36.04 -30.55 -0.41
C ALA A 20 -35.23 -29.62 -1.35
N ASN A 21 -33.92 -29.54 -1.20
CA ASN A 21 -33.04 -28.94 -2.23
C ASN A 21 -31.69 -29.64 -2.34
N GLY A 22 -31.67 -30.93 -2.16
CA GLY A 22 -30.50 -31.77 -2.43
C GLY A 22 -30.66 -32.52 -3.74
N ALA A 23 -30.61 -31.87 -4.90
CA ALA A 23 -30.31 -32.52 -6.19
C ALA A 23 -30.63 -31.53 -7.33
N LEU A 24 -29.73 -30.60 -7.64
CA LEU A 24 -29.60 -29.96 -8.98
C LEU A 24 -28.49 -28.88 -8.95
N TYR A 25 -27.30 -29.23 -8.49
CA TYR A 25 -26.07 -28.52 -8.87
C TYR A 25 -25.04 -29.53 -9.36
N GLY A 26 -25.43 -30.23 -10.43
CA GLY A 26 -24.50 -30.90 -11.28
C GLY A 26 -23.95 -29.88 -12.28
N GLY A 27 -22.64 -29.66 -12.24
CA GLY A 27 -21.90 -29.25 -13.41
C GLY A 27 -21.92 -27.78 -13.77
N LEU A 28 -21.47 -26.88 -12.90
CA LEU A 28 -20.77 -25.68 -13.39
C LEU A 28 -19.31 -25.87 -13.06
N LEU A 29 -18.58 -26.40 -14.03
CA LEU A 29 -17.12 -26.33 -14.06
C LEU A 29 -16.79 -24.82 -14.08
N VAL A 30 -16.60 -24.24 -12.92
CA VAL A 30 -15.85 -23.01 -12.79
C VAL A 30 -14.44 -23.39 -13.22
N GLY A 31 -14.12 -23.07 -14.47
CA GLY A 31 -12.76 -23.17 -14.94
C GLY A 31 -11.92 -22.33 -14.01
N GLU A 32 -11.13 -23.00 -13.18
CA GLU A 32 -9.98 -22.38 -12.55
C GLU A 32 -9.13 -21.84 -13.68
N HIS A 33 -9.31 -20.55 -13.98
CA HIS A 33 -8.27 -19.82 -14.65
C HIS A 33 -7.14 -19.69 -13.63
N ALA A 34 -6.37 -20.78 -13.53
CA ALA A 34 -5.06 -20.73 -12.96
C ALA A 34 -4.35 -19.58 -13.67
N ILE A 35 -4.19 -18.45 -12.97
CA ILE A 35 -3.32 -17.37 -13.40
C ILE A 35 -1.97 -18.02 -13.55
N ASN A 36 -1.58 -18.25 -14.81
CA ASN A 36 -0.27 -18.77 -15.13
C ASN A 36 0.71 -17.62 -14.84
N VAL A 37 1.07 -17.47 -13.57
CA VAL A 37 2.22 -16.68 -13.17
C VAL A 37 3.38 -17.40 -13.83
N GLN A 38 3.75 -16.93 -15.02
CA GLN A 38 4.98 -17.38 -15.63
C GLN A 38 6.08 -17.14 -14.60
N LYS A 39 6.49 -18.21 -13.91
CA LYS A 39 7.76 -18.22 -13.22
C LYS A 39 8.78 -17.71 -14.23
N VAL A 40 9.22 -16.50 -14.03
CA VAL A 40 10.44 -16.03 -14.67
C VAL A 40 11.51 -16.90 -14.06
N SER A 41 11.75 -18.04 -14.69
CA SER A 41 12.90 -18.87 -14.37
C SER A 41 14.09 -17.96 -14.52
N ALA A 42 14.75 -17.67 -13.42
CA ALA A 42 16.09 -17.12 -13.46
C ALA A 42 16.91 -18.12 -14.27
N SER A 43 17.01 -17.84 -15.56
CA SER A 43 17.93 -18.54 -16.44
C SER A 43 19.31 -18.33 -15.83
N SER A 44 19.87 -19.38 -15.26
CA SER A 44 21.28 -19.48 -14.92
C SER A 44 22.08 -19.35 -16.21
N ARG A 45 22.21 -18.16 -16.71
CA ARG A 45 23.21 -17.86 -17.71
C ARG A 45 24.54 -17.87 -16.98
N GLY A 46 25.37 -18.78 -17.44
CA GLY A 46 26.74 -18.98 -16.96
C GLY A 46 27.44 -17.63 -16.79
N ALA A 47 28.25 -17.57 -15.74
CA ALA A 47 29.06 -16.42 -15.42
C ALA A 47 29.76 -15.93 -16.69
N ALA A 48 29.34 -14.74 -17.16
CA ALA A 48 30.11 -14.01 -18.13
C ALA A 48 31.47 -13.69 -17.50
N PRO A 49 32.58 -13.76 -18.24
CA PRO A 49 33.88 -13.35 -17.70
C PRO A 49 33.75 -11.89 -17.23
N PRO A 50 34.54 -11.47 -16.24
CA PRO A 50 34.50 -10.12 -15.73
C PRO A 50 34.95 -9.15 -16.84
N GLY A 51 33.99 -8.80 -17.69
CA GLY A 51 34.14 -7.66 -18.57
C GLY A 51 34.29 -6.46 -17.66
N ARG A 52 35.33 -5.68 -17.82
CA ARG A 52 35.44 -4.36 -17.21
C ARG A 52 34.16 -3.62 -17.49
N GLY A 53 33.28 -3.58 -16.49
CA GLY A 53 32.07 -2.75 -16.54
C GLY A 53 32.55 -1.33 -16.80
N VAL A 54 32.27 -0.82 -17.96
CA VAL A 54 32.30 0.62 -18.19
C VAL A 54 31.25 1.15 -17.21
N ALA A 55 31.70 1.76 -16.13
CA ALA A 55 30.81 2.43 -15.20
C ALA A 55 29.98 3.40 -16.05
N ASP A 56 28.66 3.23 -16.03
CA ASP A 56 27.75 4.17 -16.70
C ASP A 56 28.12 5.56 -16.18
N PRO A 57 28.63 6.47 -17.03
CA PRO A 57 29.07 7.79 -16.59
C PRO A 57 27.92 8.62 -16.00
N ASN A 58 26.66 8.21 -16.19
CA ASN A 58 25.51 8.85 -15.59
C ASN A 58 25.26 8.42 -14.13
N THR A 59 25.67 7.23 -13.72
CA THR A 59 25.41 6.74 -12.34
C THR A 59 26.39 7.31 -11.31
N ALA A 60 27.63 7.58 -11.72
CA ALA A 60 28.69 8.01 -10.78
C ALA A 60 28.72 9.53 -10.49
N GLN A 61 27.98 10.36 -11.24
CA GLN A 61 28.08 11.81 -11.16
C GLN A 61 26.75 12.55 -10.93
N ASN A 62 25.64 11.83 -10.69
CA ASN A 62 24.35 12.45 -10.42
C ASN A 62 24.08 12.47 -8.91
N PRO A 63 24.16 13.63 -8.22
CA PRO A 63 23.93 13.72 -6.78
C PRO A 63 22.56 13.19 -6.37
N ALA A 64 21.52 13.38 -7.19
CA ALA A 64 20.18 12.87 -6.89
C ALA A 64 20.12 11.33 -6.95
N ALA A 65 20.79 10.70 -7.93
CA ALA A 65 20.89 9.24 -7.98
C ALA A 65 21.69 8.67 -6.80
N MET A 66 22.73 9.37 -6.35
CA MET A 66 23.49 8.97 -5.15
C MET A 66 22.64 9.07 -3.88
N VAL A 67 21.80 10.10 -3.75
CA VAL A 67 20.89 10.26 -2.61
C VAL A 67 19.82 9.15 -2.64
N ALA A 68 19.22 8.88 -3.79
CA ALA A 68 18.25 7.81 -3.95
C ALA A 68 18.85 6.44 -3.61
N ASN A 69 20.03 6.12 -4.15
CA ASN A 69 20.71 4.86 -3.84
C ASN A 69 21.06 4.73 -2.34
N ARG A 70 21.42 5.85 -1.68
CA ARG A 70 21.65 5.85 -0.23
C ARG A 70 20.36 5.57 0.53
N ALA A 71 19.24 6.16 0.13
CA ALA A 71 17.95 5.95 0.76
C ALA A 71 17.47 4.48 0.69
N GLU A 72 17.86 3.72 -0.35
CA GLU A 72 17.52 2.31 -0.49
C GLU A 72 18.20 1.39 0.54
N ILE A 73 19.35 1.80 1.06
CA ILE A 73 20.16 1.01 2.00
C ILE A 73 20.28 1.65 3.38
N ASP A 74 19.67 2.81 3.57
CA ASP A 74 19.73 3.53 4.84
C ASP A 74 18.82 2.89 5.89
N ASP A 75 19.39 2.05 6.73
CA ASP A 75 18.75 1.40 7.86
C ASP A 75 18.93 2.17 9.18
N SER A 76 19.36 3.43 9.11
CA SER A 76 19.59 4.28 10.28
C SER A 76 18.41 4.28 11.24
N ARG A 77 18.68 4.09 12.53
CA ARG A 77 17.67 4.16 13.58
C ARG A 77 17.23 5.58 13.90
N ASP A 78 17.97 6.57 13.40
CA ASP A 78 17.66 7.99 13.60
C ASP A 78 16.52 8.47 12.68
N LEU A 79 16.19 7.69 11.64
CA LEU A 79 15.03 7.98 10.78
C LEU A 79 13.74 7.42 11.37
N PRO A 80 12.64 8.19 11.34
CA PRO A 80 11.33 7.72 11.76
C PRO A 80 10.88 6.46 11.00
N GLY A 81 10.12 5.61 11.70
CA GLY A 81 9.60 4.35 11.14
C GLY A 81 10.62 3.22 11.09
N ARG A 82 10.10 2.02 10.92
CA ARG A 82 10.87 0.78 10.79
C ARG A 82 11.45 0.64 9.39
N PHE A 83 12.72 0.27 9.30
CA PHE A 83 13.35 -0.06 8.02
C PHE A 83 12.80 -1.36 7.44
N VAL A 84 12.44 -1.34 6.16
CA VAL A 84 12.05 -2.49 5.36
C VAL A 84 12.99 -2.54 4.15
N PRO A 85 13.79 -3.59 4.00
CA PRO A 85 14.67 -3.72 2.84
C PRO A 85 13.91 -3.60 1.54
N THR A 86 14.48 -2.89 0.57
CA THR A 86 13.83 -2.70 -0.74
C THR A 86 13.58 -4.01 -1.45
N GLN A 87 12.38 -4.16 -2.02
CA GLN A 87 12.00 -5.26 -2.91
C GLN A 87 12.13 -4.85 -4.39
N GLY A 88 12.75 -3.69 -4.66
CA GLY A 88 12.98 -3.16 -5.99
C GLY A 88 11.83 -2.34 -6.54
N ARG A 89 11.89 -2.02 -7.85
CA ARG A 89 11.01 -1.09 -8.57
C ARG A 89 10.40 -1.75 -9.81
N GLN A 90 9.92 -2.99 -9.69
CA GLN A 90 9.41 -3.71 -10.84
C GLN A 90 7.96 -3.32 -11.13
N HIS A 91 7.71 -2.95 -12.37
CA HIS A 91 6.36 -2.73 -12.84
C HIS A 91 5.59 -4.04 -13.03
N LEU A 92 4.32 -4.03 -12.65
CA LEU A 92 3.38 -5.09 -12.99
C LEU A 92 3.10 -5.07 -14.50
N SER A 93 3.25 -6.23 -15.17
CA SER A 93 2.98 -6.38 -16.60
C SER A 93 2.46 -7.78 -16.93
N PRO A 94 1.43 -7.94 -17.75
CA PRO A 94 0.46 -6.94 -18.16
C PRO A 94 -0.51 -6.61 -17.02
N TYR A 95 -1.16 -5.43 -17.10
CA TYR A 95 -2.08 -4.97 -16.08
C TYR A 95 -3.28 -5.88 -15.93
N PRO A 96 -3.63 -6.24 -14.71
CA PRO A 96 -5.00 -6.07 -14.31
C PRO A 96 -5.08 -5.11 -13.11
N LEU A 97 -5.93 -4.08 -13.20
CA LEU A 97 -6.33 -3.24 -12.06
C LEU A 97 -6.87 -4.05 -10.86
N ASN A 98 -7.12 -5.34 -11.06
CA ASN A 98 -7.57 -6.29 -10.05
C ASN A 98 -6.48 -7.32 -9.65
N ALA A 99 -5.25 -7.20 -10.13
CA ALA A 99 -4.15 -7.98 -9.57
C ALA A 99 -3.91 -7.47 -8.15
N ARG A 100 -4.09 -8.35 -7.18
CA ARG A 100 -3.73 -8.05 -5.79
C ARG A 100 -2.43 -8.77 -5.47
N VAL A 101 -1.36 -8.01 -5.35
CA VAL A 101 -0.09 -8.51 -4.83
C VAL A 101 -0.30 -8.83 -3.36
N PRO A 102 -0.07 -10.07 -2.90
CA PRO A 102 -0.29 -10.44 -1.50
C PRO A 102 0.76 -9.79 -0.59
N PHE A 103 0.49 -9.73 0.71
CA PHE A 103 1.54 -9.50 1.69
C PHE A 103 2.34 -10.78 1.90
N CYS A 104 3.63 -10.64 2.17
CA CYS A 104 4.52 -11.77 2.43
C CYS A 104 4.21 -12.41 3.78
N ASP A 105 4.41 -13.72 3.87
CA ASP A 105 4.55 -14.36 5.17
C ASP A 105 5.78 -13.78 5.89
N PRO A 106 5.71 -13.54 7.22
CA PRO A 106 6.84 -12.98 7.97
C PRO A 106 8.15 -13.75 7.80
N ASP A 107 8.05 -15.08 7.61
CA ASP A 107 9.20 -15.98 7.45
C ASP A 107 9.67 -16.10 5.99
N ARG A 108 8.97 -15.48 5.04
CA ARG A 108 9.27 -15.59 3.61
C ARG A 108 9.04 -14.27 2.88
N ILE A 109 10.02 -13.39 2.93
CA ILE A 109 10.01 -12.18 2.09
C ILE A 109 10.48 -12.56 0.69
N ALA A 110 9.65 -12.26 -0.32
CA ALA A 110 9.92 -12.54 -1.72
C ALA A 110 9.54 -11.32 -2.59
N ASN A 111 9.92 -11.33 -3.86
CA ASN A 111 9.64 -10.22 -4.77
C ASN A 111 8.23 -10.27 -5.40
N ASP A 112 7.42 -11.26 -5.04
CA ASP A 112 6.06 -11.46 -5.53
C ASP A 112 4.99 -11.12 -4.46
N CYS A 113 5.41 -10.54 -3.34
CA CYS A 113 4.56 -10.12 -2.23
C CYS A 113 5.14 -8.86 -1.57
N TYR A 114 4.37 -8.17 -0.72
CA TYR A 114 4.84 -6.99 0.01
C TYR A 114 5.32 -7.35 1.42
N ALA A 115 6.50 -6.86 1.77
CA ALA A 115 7.14 -7.10 3.07
C ALA A 115 6.59 -6.22 4.20
N SER A 116 5.72 -5.27 3.89
CA SER A 116 5.07 -4.37 4.86
C SER A 116 3.66 -4.02 4.41
N ASN A 117 2.85 -3.58 5.37
CA ASN A 117 1.54 -2.97 5.16
C ASN A 117 1.50 -1.61 5.88
N PRO A 118 1.38 -0.46 5.16
CA PRO A 118 1.40 -0.35 3.69
C PRO A 118 2.72 -0.79 3.05
N PRO A 119 2.72 -1.14 1.73
CA PRO A 119 3.94 -1.47 1.00
C PRO A 119 4.93 -0.31 0.98
N THR A 120 6.24 -0.58 1.00
CA THR A 120 7.31 0.43 0.96
C THR A 120 8.22 0.33 -0.26
N SER A 121 7.98 -0.62 -1.14
CA SER A 121 8.69 -0.89 -2.39
C SER A 121 8.11 -2.12 -3.08
N GLY A 122 8.63 -2.49 -4.23
CA GLY A 122 8.30 -3.75 -4.91
C GLY A 122 7.43 -3.57 -6.15
N LEU A 123 6.65 -4.60 -6.45
CA LEU A 123 5.78 -4.64 -7.63
C LEU A 123 4.74 -3.52 -7.57
N HIS A 124 4.66 -2.70 -8.61
CA HIS A 124 3.68 -1.62 -8.67
C HIS A 124 3.17 -1.36 -10.09
N LEU A 125 2.04 -0.64 -10.18
CA LEU A 125 1.49 -0.22 -11.45
C LEU A 125 2.39 0.87 -12.04
N PRO A 126 2.82 0.76 -13.32
CA PRO A 126 3.53 1.84 -14.00
C PRO A 126 2.62 3.04 -14.29
N VAL A 127 3.19 4.11 -14.83
CA VAL A 127 2.43 5.30 -15.26
C VAL A 127 1.31 4.92 -16.23
N GLN A 128 0.08 5.29 -15.89
CA GLN A 128 -1.14 4.95 -16.65
C GLN A 128 -1.89 6.18 -17.17
N GLY A 129 -1.61 7.35 -16.62
CA GLY A 129 -2.52 8.48 -16.71
C GLY A 129 -3.72 8.27 -15.78
N ILE A 130 -4.94 8.45 -16.29
CA ILE A 130 -6.16 8.29 -15.49
C ILE A 130 -6.71 6.87 -15.68
N VAL A 131 -6.84 6.12 -14.59
CA VAL A 131 -7.48 4.81 -14.53
C VAL A 131 -8.83 4.91 -13.84
N GLN A 132 -9.77 4.04 -14.21
CA GLN A 132 -11.04 3.89 -13.50
C GLN A 132 -10.92 2.71 -12.55
N LEU A 133 -11.18 2.96 -11.25
CA LEU A 133 -11.20 1.95 -10.22
C LEU A 133 -12.49 1.12 -10.25
N PRO A 134 -12.51 -0.09 -9.67
CA PRO A 134 -13.70 -0.94 -9.64
C PRO A 134 -14.92 -0.31 -8.94
N ASP A 135 -14.70 0.59 -8.00
CA ASP A 135 -15.75 1.35 -7.28
C ASP A 135 -16.27 2.56 -8.06
N GLY A 136 -15.72 2.81 -9.25
CA GLY A 136 -16.13 3.89 -10.16
C GLY A 136 -15.31 5.19 -10.02
N HIS A 137 -14.44 5.31 -9.03
CA HIS A 137 -13.55 6.46 -8.89
C HIS A 137 -12.52 6.50 -10.02
N LYS A 138 -12.00 7.69 -10.29
CA LYS A 138 -10.92 7.90 -11.26
C LYS A 138 -9.66 8.30 -10.50
N LEU A 139 -8.58 7.57 -10.75
CA LEU A 139 -7.29 7.80 -10.14
C LEU A 139 -6.24 8.08 -11.22
N LYS A 140 -5.50 9.17 -11.07
CA LYS A 140 -4.26 9.38 -11.81
C LYS A 140 -3.18 8.46 -11.24
N VAL A 141 -2.40 7.77 -12.06
CA VAL A 141 -1.30 6.90 -11.62
C VAL A 141 0.02 7.42 -12.21
N PRO A 142 0.97 7.84 -11.38
CA PRO A 142 0.90 8.01 -9.92
C PRO A 142 -0.04 9.17 -9.50
N PRO A 143 -0.64 9.09 -8.32
CA PRO A 143 -1.52 10.15 -7.82
C PRO A 143 -0.74 11.42 -7.47
N ASP A 144 -1.41 12.56 -7.59
CA ASP A 144 -0.86 13.81 -7.09
C ASP A 144 -0.96 13.85 -5.54
N PRO A 145 -0.06 14.60 -4.86
CA PRO A 145 -0.18 14.81 -3.41
C PRO A 145 -1.54 15.41 -3.05
N ASP A 146 -2.36 14.65 -2.32
CA ASP A 146 -3.72 15.02 -1.94
C ASP A 146 -4.27 14.07 -0.87
N ILE A 147 -5.46 14.39 -0.36
CA ILE A 147 -6.27 13.56 0.52
C ILE A 147 -7.43 12.98 -0.31
N TYR A 148 -7.42 11.69 -0.50
CA TYR A 148 -8.43 10.95 -1.25
C TYR A 148 -9.50 10.40 -0.30
N ASP A 149 -10.76 10.43 -0.71
CA ASP A 149 -11.89 9.89 0.06
C ASP A 149 -12.26 8.45 -0.33
N PHE A 150 -11.46 7.84 -1.19
CA PHE A 150 -11.57 6.45 -1.64
C PHE A 150 -10.25 5.71 -1.49
N ALA A 151 -10.30 4.39 -1.42
CA ALA A 151 -9.11 3.56 -1.27
C ALA A 151 -8.24 3.58 -2.52
N ILE A 152 -6.96 3.87 -2.35
CA ILE A 152 -5.94 3.73 -3.40
C ILE A 152 -5.48 2.27 -3.42
N PRO A 153 -5.45 1.58 -4.59
CA PRO A 153 -4.94 0.23 -4.67
C PRO A 153 -3.50 0.13 -4.16
N ARG A 154 -3.22 -0.88 -3.33
CA ARG A 154 -1.89 -1.10 -2.75
C ARG A 154 -0.77 -1.18 -3.79
N GLU A 155 -1.10 -1.63 -5.00
CA GLU A 155 -0.16 -1.71 -6.13
C GLU A 155 0.23 -0.34 -6.70
N VAL A 156 -0.41 0.74 -6.24
CA VAL A 156 -0.05 2.12 -6.57
C VAL A 156 0.91 2.70 -5.53
N VAL A 157 0.88 2.19 -4.30
CA VAL A 157 1.63 2.78 -3.17
C VAL A 157 3.14 2.84 -3.43
N PRO A 158 3.84 1.76 -3.86
CA PRO A 158 5.27 1.86 -4.15
C PRO A 158 5.61 2.86 -5.27
N HIS A 159 4.67 3.13 -6.18
CA HIS A 159 4.85 4.15 -7.23
C HIS A 159 4.79 5.57 -6.64
N ILE A 160 3.93 5.80 -5.63
CA ILE A 160 3.91 7.07 -4.89
C ILE A 160 5.28 7.34 -4.29
N GLU A 161 5.84 6.33 -3.65
CA GLU A 161 7.10 6.43 -2.93
C GLU A 161 8.31 6.55 -3.86
N GLU A 162 8.29 5.86 -5.00
CA GLU A 162 9.30 6.03 -6.06
C GLU A 162 9.30 7.46 -6.62
N HIS A 163 8.15 8.13 -6.59
CA HIS A 163 7.99 9.53 -7.01
C HIS A 163 8.13 10.50 -5.83
N ALA A 164 9.01 10.19 -4.88
CA ALA A 164 9.37 11.06 -3.76
C ALA A 164 8.24 11.32 -2.75
N GLY A 165 7.18 10.51 -2.79
CA GLY A 165 6.01 10.68 -1.94
C GLY A 165 6.08 9.91 -0.62
N VAL A 166 5.18 10.30 0.28
CA VAL A 166 4.79 9.58 1.48
C VAL A 166 3.34 9.15 1.32
N TYR A 167 3.05 7.88 1.54
CA TYR A 167 1.69 7.37 1.61
C TYR A 167 1.23 7.28 3.05
N ILE A 168 -0.02 7.67 3.32
CA ILE A 168 -0.67 7.49 4.62
C ILE A 168 -2.01 6.80 4.39
N GLY A 169 -2.10 5.56 4.85
CA GLY A 169 -3.32 4.77 4.87
C GLY A 169 -4.00 4.81 6.25
N TYR A 170 -5.32 4.66 6.29
CA TYR A 170 -6.06 4.52 7.53
C TYR A 170 -7.27 3.60 7.36
N ASN A 171 -7.59 2.84 8.41
CA ASN A 171 -8.80 2.04 8.48
C ASN A 171 -9.52 2.29 9.81
N CYS A 172 -10.67 2.97 9.78
CA CYS A 172 -11.36 3.41 10.97
C CYS A 172 -12.73 2.73 11.14
N SER A 173 -12.88 2.00 12.23
CA SER A 173 -14.16 1.46 12.70
C SER A 173 -14.77 2.31 13.83
N SER A 174 -13.94 2.93 14.70
CA SER A 174 -14.35 3.69 15.88
C SER A 174 -14.42 5.20 15.64
N ASP A 175 -15.15 5.93 16.51
CA ASP A 175 -15.21 7.40 16.48
C ASP A 175 -13.88 8.03 16.89
N SER A 176 -13.13 7.39 17.80
CA SER A 176 -11.80 7.87 18.20
C SER A 176 -10.80 7.83 17.05
N CYS A 177 -10.81 6.78 16.25
CA CYS A 177 -9.99 6.70 15.05
C CYS A 177 -10.37 7.79 14.06
N ARG A 178 -11.67 7.96 13.77
CA ARG A 178 -12.13 9.04 12.88
C ARG A 178 -11.67 10.42 13.35
N ALA A 179 -11.72 10.70 14.66
CA ALA A 179 -11.24 11.96 15.21
C ALA A 179 -9.73 12.17 15.02
N SER A 180 -8.91 11.10 15.17
CA SER A 180 -7.48 11.15 14.90
C SER A 180 -7.19 11.38 13.42
N VAL A 181 -7.93 10.69 12.54
CA VAL A 181 -7.80 10.83 11.08
C VAL A 181 -8.16 12.24 10.61
N GLU A 182 -9.20 12.88 11.16
CA GLU A 182 -9.53 14.27 10.80
C GLU A 182 -8.40 15.24 11.17
N ARG A 183 -7.77 15.09 12.36
CA ARG A 183 -6.59 15.89 12.70
C ARG A 183 -5.40 15.62 11.79
N LEU A 184 -5.21 14.36 11.40
CA LEU A 184 -4.15 13.97 10.47
C LEU A 184 -4.38 14.55 9.07
N LYS A 185 -5.62 14.63 8.60
CA LYS A 185 -5.97 15.30 7.33
C LYS A 185 -5.59 16.78 7.35
N ASP A 186 -5.87 17.49 8.46
CA ASP A 186 -5.47 18.89 8.61
C ASP A 186 -3.94 19.04 8.55
N LEU A 187 -3.21 18.13 9.20
CA LEU A 187 -1.76 18.10 9.17
C LEU A 187 -1.24 17.85 7.74
N VAL A 188 -1.78 16.84 7.05
CA VAL A 188 -1.38 16.51 5.67
C VAL A 188 -1.65 17.68 4.72
N ALA A 189 -2.81 18.33 4.83
CA ALA A 189 -3.13 19.51 4.03
C ALA A 189 -2.13 20.65 4.28
N GLN A 190 -1.73 20.86 5.55
CA GLN A 190 -0.71 21.84 5.91
C GLN A 190 0.65 21.49 5.31
N GLU A 191 1.15 20.27 5.49
CA GLU A 191 2.47 19.85 4.99
C GLU A 191 2.51 19.87 3.45
N ASN A 192 1.44 19.44 2.76
CA ASN A 192 1.35 19.55 1.29
C ASN A 192 1.37 21.02 0.82
N SER A 193 0.74 21.95 1.56
CA SER A 193 0.81 23.38 1.25
C SER A 193 2.22 23.97 1.39
N LEU A 194 3.08 23.32 2.17
CA LEU A 194 4.50 23.66 2.36
C LEU A 194 5.42 22.95 1.37
N GLY A 195 4.86 22.13 0.47
CA GLY A 195 5.60 21.44 -0.58
C GLY A 195 5.95 19.98 -0.27
N ALA A 196 5.44 19.41 0.81
CA ALA A 196 5.53 17.98 1.02
C ALA A 196 4.74 17.22 -0.06
N ARG A 197 5.06 15.94 -0.25
CA ARG A 197 4.42 15.08 -1.23
C ARG A 197 3.70 13.94 -0.52
N VAL A 198 2.61 14.26 0.16
CA VAL A 198 1.85 13.29 0.94
C VAL A 198 0.56 12.94 0.21
N ILE A 199 0.33 11.65 0.06
CA ILE A 199 -0.92 11.07 -0.43
C ILE A 199 -1.58 10.33 0.73
N MET A 200 -2.81 10.69 1.06
CA MET A 200 -3.56 10.07 2.13
C MET A 200 -4.87 9.48 1.62
N SER A 201 -5.21 8.26 2.04
CA SER A 201 -6.47 7.62 1.65
C SER A 201 -6.96 6.61 2.68
N PRO A 202 -8.26 6.23 2.67
CA PRO A 202 -8.68 4.99 3.30
C PRO A 202 -7.86 3.81 2.79
N ASP A 203 -7.51 2.88 3.67
CA ASP A 203 -6.77 1.66 3.35
C ASP A 203 -7.41 0.44 4.05
N PRO A 204 -8.31 -0.26 3.37
CA PRO A 204 -9.02 -1.41 3.94
C PRO A 204 -8.12 -2.64 4.14
N ASP A 205 -6.86 -2.59 3.76
CA ASP A 205 -5.90 -3.65 3.99
C ASP A 205 -5.19 -3.53 5.34
N LEU A 206 -5.33 -2.39 6.03
CA LEU A 206 -4.92 -2.23 7.42
C LEU A 206 -5.96 -2.88 8.36
N ASP A 207 -5.51 -3.29 9.54
CA ASP A 207 -6.41 -3.70 10.60
C ASP A 207 -7.31 -2.54 11.06
N ASP A 208 -8.42 -2.87 11.73
CA ASP A 208 -9.36 -1.86 12.23
C ASP A 208 -8.67 -0.90 13.21
N ASP A 209 -9.00 0.39 13.05
CA ASP A 209 -8.49 1.49 13.87
C ASP A 209 -6.97 1.71 13.78
N MET A 210 -6.35 1.29 12.66
CA MET A 210 -4.94 1.52 12.38
C MET A 210 -4.70 2.69 11.44
N ILE A 211 -3.54 3.33 11.61
CA ILE A 211 -2.93 4.28 10.68
C ILE A 211 -1.58 3.69 10.26
N GLY A 212 -1.31 3.66 8.96
CA GLY A 212 -0.04 3.23 8.40
C GLY A 212 0.58 4.35 7.55
N MET A 213 1.81 4.72 7.85
CA MET A 213 2.60 5.67 7.07
C MET A 213 3.71 4.93 6.36
N ALA A 214 3.85 5.12 5.06
CA ALA A 214 4.86 4.46 4.25
C ALA A 214 5.61 5.45 3.38
N ALA A 215 6.90 5.19 3.22
CA ALA A 215 7.80 5.84 2.30
C ALA A 215 8.83 4.82 1.83
N TRP A 216 9.59 5.11 0.78
CA TRP A 216 10.56 4.15 0.26
C TRP A 216 11.46 3.57 1.37
N THR A 217 11.37 2.26 1.60
CA THR A 217 12.07 1.49 2.65
C THR A 217 11.71 1.83 4.10
N ARG A 218 10.64 2.58 4.34
CA ARG A 218 10.22 2.97 5.71
C ARG A 218 8.72 2.83 5.90
N VAL A 219 8.34 2.21 7.01
CA VAL A 219 6.94 2.09 7.44
C VAL A 219 6.82 2.40 8.93
N ASP A 220 5.75 3.08 9.29
CA ASP A 220 5.34 3.32 10.67
C ASP A 220 3.83 3.06 10.77
N ASP A 221 3.46 2.01 11.47
CA ASP A 221 2.09 1.55 11.64
C ASP A 221 1.73 1.52 13.12
N PHE A 222 0.58 2.08 13.48
CA PHE A 222 0.16 2.23 14.87
C PHE A 222 -1.36 2.35 15.02
N GLU A 223 -1.85 2.05 16.23
CA GLU A 223 -3.26 2.30 16.56
C GLU A 223 -3.58 3.81 16.48
N ALA A 224 -4.71 4.16 15.89
CA ALA A 224 -5.11 5.55 15.73
C ALA A 224 -5.30 6.29 17.07
N GLY A 225 -5.46 5.55 18.17
CA GLY A 225 -5.47 6.09 19.53
C GLY A 225 -4.11 6.64 19.98
N ASP A 226 -3.02 6.13 19.44
CA ASP A 226 -1.65 6.53 19.74
C ASP A 226 -1.14 7.66 18.84
N TYR A 227 -1.97 8.12 17.90
CA TYR A 227 -1.61 9.18 16.96
C TYR A 227 -1.18 10.47 17.66
N THR A 228 -0.05 11.02 17.21
CA THR A 228 0.39 12.38 17.55
C THR A 228 0.79 13.14 16.30
N ASP A 229 0.48 14.44 16.26
CA ASP A 229 0.88 15.34 15.16
C ASP A 229 2.40 15.39 15.00
N ALA A 230 3.14 15.26 16.11
CA ALA A 230 4.60 15.28 16.10
C ALA A 230 5.18 14.09 15.34
N GLN A 231 4.71 12.86 15.64
CA GLN A 231 5.13 11.63 14.98
C GLN A 231 4.89 11.68 13.47
N ALA A 232 3.66 12.04 13.07
CA ALA A 232 3.31 12.12 11.66
C ALA A 232 4.11 13.21 10.92
N ARG A 233 4.29 14.38 11.56
CA ARG A 233 5.09 15.47 10.99
C ARG A 233 6.56 15.09 10.84
N ASP A 234 7.14 14.42 11.82
CA ASP A 234 8.52 13.97 11.76
C ASP A 234 8.72 12.92 10.65
N PHE A 235 7.78 11.97 10.51
CA PHE A 235 7.80 11.01 9.42
C PHE A 235 7.71 11.70 8.05
N ILE A 236 6.75 12.59 7.85
CA ILE A 236 6.57 13.33 6.59
C ILE A 236 7.83 14.13 6.25
N LYS A 237 8.39 14.88 7.21
CA LYS A 237 9.59 15.71 6.98
C LYS A 237 10.83 14.89 6.67
N ALA A 238 10.98 13.73 7.33
CA ALA A 238 12.13 12.87 7.10
C ALA A 238 12.08 12.17 5.74
N HIS A 239 10.88 11.89 5.22
CA HIS A 239 10.73 10.97 4.09
C HIS A 239 10.20 11.61 2.82
N SER A 240 9.43 12.70 2.87
CA SER A 240 9.04 13.44 1.67
C SER A 240 10.29 13.92 0.92
N CYS A 241 10.40 13.60 -0.35
CA CYS A 241 11.55 13.91 -1.20
C CYS A 241 12.88 13.19 -0.82
N ARG A 242 12.87 12.25 0.12
CA ARG A 242 14.09 11.51 0.49
C ARG A 242 14.54 10.54 -0.60
N PHE A 243 13.60 9.80 -1.20
CA PHE A 243 13.85 8.92 -2.33
C PHE A 243 13.20 9.53 -3.57
N ASP A 244 14.01 10.11 -4.46
CA ASP A 244 13.55 10.86 -5.62
C ASP A 244 14.38 10.52 -6.87
N PRO A 245 14.34 9.26 -7.35
CA PRO A 245 15.12 8.83 -8.51
C PRO A 245 14.73 9.56 -9.80
N GLU A 246 13.48 10.03 -9.88
CA GLU A 246 12.92 10.68 -11.08
C GLU A 246 12.86 12.21 -11.00
N ARG A 247 13.32 12.80 -9.90
CA ARG A 247 13.47 14.25 -9.69
C ARG A 247 12.14 15.03 -9.68
N PHE A 248 11.17 14.54 -8.96
CA PHE A 248 9.91 15.24 -8.71
C PHE A 248 10.06 16.43 -7.76
N CYS A 249 11.08 16.42 -6.91
CA CYS A 249 11.36 17.49 -5.98
C CYS A 249 12.38 18.46 -6.57
N THR A 250 12.10 19.75 -6.48
CA THR A 250 12.91 20.82 -7.09
C THR A 250 14.22 21.13 -6.35
N ALA A 251 14.37 20.64 -5.11
CA ALA A 251 15.61 20.70 -4.35
C ALA A 251 15.73 19.46 -3.45
N PRO A 252 16.91 18.82 -3.37
CA PRO A 252 17.13 17.83 -2.33
C PRO A 252 17.03 18.54 -0.99
N THR A 253 16.16 18.08 -0.10
CA THR A 253 16.21 18.46 1.31
C THR A 253 17.51 17.90 1.86
N ILE A 254 18.54 18.76 1.92
CA ILE A 254 19.76 18.45 2.64
C ILE A 254 19.43 18.74 4.10
N ASN A 255 19.09 17.72 4.85
CA ASN A 255 19.06 17.75 6.30
C ASN A 255 20.35 17.13 6.84
#